data_9ba8a0371378248e519ee3465bb6ed95
#
_entry.id   9ba8a0371378248e519ee3465bb6ed95
#
_cell.length_a   1.000
_cell.length_b   1.000
_cell.length_c   1.000
_cell.angle_alpha   90.00
_cell.angle_beta   90.00
_cell.angle_gamma   90.00
#
_symmetry.space_group_name_H-M   'P 1'
#
loop_
_entity.id
_entity.type
_entity.pdbx_description
1 polymer ?
#
loop_
_entity_poly.entity_id
_entity_poly.type
_entity_poly.pdbx_seq_one_letter_code
_entity_poly.pdbx_strand_id
1 'polypeptide(L)'
;MEQFGFITKLLGIKDQNIKIDNLFDGGTHKEIMVRPDYDAPPCPACKGQMTKYDFQKPSKIPYLETAGYKTLIRLKKHRFRCKNCGKMAVAKTSLVQKNHQIAAAVKQKIAQLLVEKQAMTDIAHRLSISTSTVIRKLKEFKFETNWQRLPEIMSWDEYRFKKGR
;
A
#
# COMPACT_ATOMS: atom_id res chain seq x y z
N MET A 1 25.75 7.63 1.13
CA MET A 1 24.70 6.66 0.75
C MET A 1 23.91 6.06 1.94
N GLU A 2 24.36 6.27 3.17
CA GLU A 2 23.69 5.71 4.38
C GLU A 2 22.40 6.43 4.80
N GLN A 3 22.27 7.74 4.50
CA GLN A 3 21.13 8.55 4.93
C GLN A 3 19.76 8.05 4.43
N PHE A 4 19.67 7.51 3.22
CA PHE A 4 18.41 7.03 2.67
C PHE A 4 17.97 5.67 3.24
N GLY A 5 18.89 4.85 3.74
CA GLY A 5 18.58 3.60 4.43
C GLY A 5 17.90 3.82 5.79
N PHE A 6 18.21 4.92 6.45
CA PHE A 6 17.55 5.32 7.70
C PHE A 6 16.10 5.78 7.43
N ILE A 7 15.87 6.53 6.35
CA ILE A 7 14.55 7.02 5.98
C ILE A 7 13.58 5.87 5.65
N THR A 8 14.03 4.82 4.95
CA THR A 8 13.17 3.65 4.68
C THR A 8 12.72 2.96 5.95
N LYS A 9 13.61 2.83 6.95
CA LYS A 9 13.28 2.29 8.28
C LYS A 9 12.28 3.18 9.01
N LEU A 10 12.50 4.49 9.02
CA LEU A 10 11.61 5.47 9.65
C LEU A 10 10.21 5.44 9.03
N LEU A 11 10.11 5.27 7.73
CA LEU A 11 8.85 5.13 7.02
C LEU A 11 8.20 3.75 7.20
N GLY A 12 8.85 2.79 7.87
CA GLY A 12 8.35 1.44 8.03
C GLY A 12 8.32 0.62 6.73
N ILE A 13 9.13 0.99 5.75
CA ILE A 13 9.26 0.24 4.49
C ILE A 13 10.17 -0.95 4.75
N LYS A 14 9.58 -2.15 4.80
CA LYS A 14 10.29 -3.41 5.11
C LYS A 14 11.04 -4.00 3.91
N ASP A 15 10.84 -3.48 2.71
CA ASP A 15 11.49 -3.96 1.49
C ASP A 15 12.93 -3.44 1.43
N GLN A 16 13.90 -4.32 1.68
CA GLN A 16 15.33 -3.97 1.70
C GLN A 16 15.87 -3.53 0.32
N ASN A 17 15.18 -3.91 -0.75
CA ASN A 17 15.58 -3.56 -2.11
C ASN A 17 15.04 -2.18 -2.53
N ILE A 18 14.23 -1.53 -1.71
CA ILE A 18 13.72 -0.19 -2.03
C ILE A 18 14.81 0.85 -1.79
N LYS A 19 15.11 1.60 -2.84
CA LYS A 19 15.94 2.81 -2.78
C LYS A 19 15.07 4.05 -2.95
N ILE A 20 15.35 5.07 -2.16
CA ILE A 20 14.76 6.41 -2.30
C ILE A 20 15.64 7.19 -3.25
N ASP A 21 15.05 7.67 -4.35
CA ASP A 21 15.75 8.47 -5.36
C ASP A 21 15.64 9.96 -5.03
N ASN A 22 14.46 10.43 -4.59
CA ASN A 22 14.21 11.83 -4.31
C ASN A 22 13.05 12.03 -3.36
N LEU A 23 12.99 13.22 -2.75
CA LEU A 23 11.97 13.69 -1.81
C LEU A 23 11.52 15.08 -2.28
N PHE A 24 10.23 15.22 -2.58
CA PHE A 24 9.64 16.49 -3.00
C PHE A 24 8.71 17.00 -1.91
N ASP A 25 8.87 18.24 -1.53
CA ASP A 25 7.95 18.96 -0.66
C ASP A 25 7.02 19.82 -1.52
N GLY A 26 5.75 19.44 -1.58
CA GLY A 26 4.71 20.19 -2.31
C GLY A 26 3.97 21.22 -1.45
N GLY A 27 4.46 21.53 -0.26
CA GLY A 27 3.81 22.46 0.68
C GLY A 27 2.58 21.86 1.37
N THR A 28 1.66 21.27 0.63
CA THR A 28 0.45 20.60 1.16
C THR A 28 0.59 19.10 1.32
N HIS A 29 1.58 18.50 0.66
CA HIS A 29 1.85 17.08 0.69
C HIS A 29 3.32 16.80 0.38
N LYS A 30 3.78 15.61 0.72
CA LYS A 30 5.13 15.13 0.42
C LYS A 30 5.07 13.99 -0.58
N GLU A 31 5.97 14.02 -1.56
CA GLU A 31 6.14 12.94 -2.53
C GLU A 31 7.51 12.30 -2.37
N ILE A 32 7.56 10.99 -2.23
CA ILE A 32 8.78 10.20 -2.09
C ILE A 32 8.95 9.35 -3.32
N MET A 33 9.96 9.63 -4.14
CA MET A 33 10.27 8.81 -5.30
C MET A 33 11.11 7.62 -4.87
N VAL A 34 10.60 6.42 -5.13
CA VAL A 34 11.28 5.17 -4.78
C VAL A 34 11.34 4.22 -5.95
N ARG A 35 12.36 3.37 -5.96
CA ARG A 35 12.48 2.26 -6.91
C ARG A 35 12.96 0.98 -6.22
N PRO A 36 12.48 -0.19 -6.62
CA PRO A 36 13.14 -1.45 -6.32
C PRO A 36 14.45 -1.52 -7.10
N ASP A 37 15.57 -1.76 -6.41
CA ASP A 37 16.89 -1.90 -7.04
C ASP A 37 17.52 -3.24 -6.63
N TYR A 38 17.42 -4.20 -7.51
CA TYR A 38 18.02 -5.53 -7.40
C TYR A 38 18.37 -6.07 -8.79
N ASP A 39 19.15 -7.14 -8.81
CA ASP A 39 19.58 -7.78 -10.05
C ASP A 39 18.40 -8.41 -10.80
N ALA A 40 18.52 -8.45 -12.12
CA ALA A 40 17.50 -9.02 -12.95
C ALA A 40 17.29 -10.51 -12.62
N PRO A 41 16.05 -10.95 -12.31
CA PRO A 41 15.76 -12.35 -12.02
C PRO A 41 15.85 -13.21 -13.30
N PRO A 42 15.96 -14.52 -13.19
CA PRO A 42 15.87 -15.43 -14.34
C PRO A 42 14.51 -15.29 -15.04
N CYS A 43 14.50 -15.48 -16.34
CA CYS A 43 13.28 -15.39 -17.14
C CYS A 43 12.22 -16.41 -16.66
N PRO A 44 10.98 -15.98 -16.40
CA PRO A 44 9.92 -16.90 -15.95
C PRO A 44 9.50 -17.91 -17.02
N ALA A 45 9.81 -17.68 -18.30
CA ALA A 45 9.45 -18.58 -19.39
C ALA A 45 10.58 -19.58 -19.74
N CYS A 46 11.79 -19.09 -20.03
CA CYS A 46 12.89 -19.93 -20.53
C CYS A 46 14.05 -20.07 -19.54
N LYS A 47 13.94 -19.51 -18.34
CA LYS A 47 15.00 -19.45 -17.30
C LYS A 47 16.31 -18.75 -17.74
N GLY A 48 16.34 -18.21 -18.96
CA GLY A 48 17.50 -17.47 -19.48
C GLY A 48 17.73 -16.16 -18.73
N GLN A 49 18.89 -15.55 -18.98
CA GLN A 49 19.29 -14.31 -18.32
C GLN A 49 18.43 -13.13 -18.77
N MET A 50 17.91 -12.37 -17.80
CA MET A 50 17.26 -11.09 -18.07
C MET A 50 18.21 -9.92 -17.80
N THR A 51 17.94 -8.79 -18.44
CA THR A 51 18.69 -7.52 -18.24
C THR A 51 17.72 -6.42 -17.89
N LYS A 52 18.19 -5.41 -17.15
CA LYS A 52 17.45 -4.15 -16.93
C LYS A 52 17.25 -3.48 -18.28
N TYR A 53 16.01 -3.17 -18.64
CA TYR A 53 15.66 -2.61 -19.95
C TYR A 53 15.29 -1.14 -19.85
N ASP A 54 14.17 -0.85 -19.17
CA ASP A 54 13.67 0.50 -18.95
C ASP A 54 12.87 0.59 -17.65
N PHE A 55 12.18 1.71 -17.45
CA PHE A 55 11.29 1.89 -16.30
C PHE A 55 9.82 1.96 -16.72
N GLN A 56 8.96 1.36 -15.91
CA GLN A 56 7.54 1.59 -15.99
C GLN A 56 7.21 3.02 -15.53
N LYS A 57 6.14 3.62 -16.08
CA LYS A 57 5.60 4.90 -15.57
C LYS A 57 5.39 4.82 -14.05
N PRO A 58 5.85 5.82 -13.28
CA PRO A 58 5.72 5.78 -11.82
C PRO A 58 4.26 5.66 -11.37
N SER A 59 3.99 4.72 -10.48
CA SER A 59 2.67 4.56 -9.84
C SER A 59 2.60 5.46 -8.61
N LYS A 60 1.48 6.17 -8.45
CA LYS A 60 1.18 6.96 -7.24
C LYS A 60 0.54 6.05 -6.20
N ILE A 61 1.15 5.94 -5.03
CA ILE A 61 0.70 5.08 -3.95
C ILE A 61 0.50 5.96 -2.72
N PRO A 62 -0.75 6.10 -2.22
CA PRO A 62 -1.00 6.73 -0.93
C PRO A 62 -0.21 6.04 0.17
N TYR A 63 0.36 6.83 1.07
CA TYR A 63 1.13 6.33 2.20
C TYR A 63 0.70 6.97 3.52
N LEU A 64 1.27 6.51 4.63
CA LEU A 64 1.03 7.10 5.93
C LEU A 64 1.56 8.55 5.97
N GLU A 65 0.87 9.40 6.71
CA GLU A 65 1.31 10.79 6.93
C GLU A 65 2.73 10.83 7.48
N THR A 66 3.53 11.75 6.97
CA THR A 66 4.90 11.98 7.42
C THR A 66 5.01 13.42 7.88
N ALA A 67 5.38 13.63 9.15
CA ALA A 67 5.48 14.95 9.78
C ALA A 67 4.18 15.79 9.65
N GLY A 68 3.00 15.16 9.76
CA GLY A 68 1.70 15.83 9.66
C GLY A 68 1.24 16.14 8.21
N TYR A 69 2.02 15.76 7.19
CA TYR A 69 1.67 15.98 5.79
C TYR A 69 1.22 14.70 5.11
N LYS A 70 0.21 14.82 4.24
CA LYS A 70 -0.18 13.74 3.33
C LYS A 70 1.03 13.29 2.52
N THR A 71 1.26 11.98 2.44
CA THR A 71 2.45 11.45 1.78
C THR A 71 2.05 10.52 0.64
N LEU A 72 2.67 10.73 -0.52
CA LEU A 72 2.54 9.89 -1.70
C LEU A 72 3.89 9.25 -2.04
N ILE A 73 3.89 7.94 -2.25
CA ILE A 73 5.04 7.24 -2.82
C ILE A 73 4.88 7.17 -4.33
N ARG A 74 5.86 7.67 -5.06
CA ARG A 74 6.02 7.47 -6.51
C ARG A 74 6.91 6.27 -6.76
N LEU A 75 6.29 5.12 -6.99
CA LEU A 75 6.99 3.86 -7.21
C LEU A 75 7.36 3.68 -8.68
N LYS A 76 8.66 3.76 -9.00
CA LYS A 76 9.22 3.60 -10.34
C LYS A 76 9.85 2.21 -10.45
N LYS A 77 9.20 1.28 -11.15
CA LYS A 77 9.66 -0.11 -11.30
C LYS A 77 10.48 -0.30 -12.54
N HIS A 78 11.61 -1.04 -12.44
CA HIS A 78 12.34 -1.53 -13.61
C HIS A 78 11.51 -2.56 -14.38
N ARG A 79 11.61 -2.52 -15.71
CA ARG A 79 11.27 -3.63 -16.59
C ARG A 79 12.54 -4.37 -16.98
N PHE A 80 12.46 -5.68 -16.98
CA PHE A 80 13.53 -6.57 -17.41
C PHE A 80 13.16 -7.21 -18.73
N ARG A 81 14.11 -7.41 -19.61
CA ARG A 81 13.94 -8.10 -20.89
C ARG A 81 14.84 -9.33 -20.96
N CYS A 82 14.28 -10.46 -21.34
CA CYS A 82 15.05 -11.68 -21.56
C CYS A 82 15.85 -11.58 -22.85
N LYS A 83 17.14 -11.93 -22.78
CA LYS A 83 18.03 -11.96 -23.96
C LYS A 83 17.66 -13.08 -24.93
N ASN A 84 17.14 -14.22 -24.42
CA ASN A 84 16.89 -15.40 -25.25
C ASN A 84 15.52 -15.38 -25.93
N CYS A 85 14.43 -15.12 -25.16
CA CYS A 85 13.06 -15.20 -25.67
C CYS A 85 12.35 -13.86 -25.78
N GLY A 86 13.01 -12.73 -25.47
CA GLY A 86 12.42 -11.40 -25.55
C GLY A 86 11.34 -11.09 -24.51
N LYS A 87 10.97 -12.04 -23.65
CA LYS A 87 9.90 -11.84 -22.66
C LYS A 87 10.23 -10.73 -21.68
N MET A 88 9.21 -9.92 -21.37
CA MET A 88 9.31 -8.82 -20.43
C MET A 88 8.82 -9.24 -19.04
N ALA A 89 9.48 -8.73 -18.00
CA ALA A 89 9.04 -8.84 -16.62
C ALA A 89 9.17 -7.49 -15.91
N VAL A 90 8.36 -7.25 -14.90
CA VAL A 90 8.40 -6.01 -14.08
C VAL A 90 8.94 -6.33 -12.71
N ALA A 91 9.76 -5.43 -12.16
CA ALA A 91 10.32 -5.57 -10.82
C ALA A 91 9.21 -5.75 -9.78
N LYS A 92 9.41 -6.72 -8.89
CA LYS A 92 8.50 -7.01 -7.76
C LYS A 92 8.94 -6.18 -6.55
N THR A 93 8.00 -5.88 -5.65
CA THR A 93 8.25 -5.22 -4.38
C THR A 93 7.22 -5.69 -3.37
N SER A 94 7.60 -5.71 -2.10
CA SER A 94 6.68 -6.00 -1.00
C SER A 94 5.87 -4.77 -0.56
N LEU A 95 6.21 -3.56 -1.04
CA LEU A 95 5.51 -2.32 -0.69
C LEU A 95 4.03 -2.37 -1.07
N VAL A 96 3.72 -2.92 -2.24
CA VAL A 96 2.35 -3.14 -2.73
C VAL A 96 2.25 -4.50 -3.42
N GLN A 97 1.11 -5.15 -3.29
CA GLN A 97 0.82 -6.37 -4.02
C GLN A 97 0.72 -6.10 -5.53
N LYS A 98 0.88 -7.15 -6.34
CA LYS A 98 0.71 -7.05 -7.80
C LYS A 98 -0.68 -6.51 -8.12
N ASN A 99 -0.75 -5.53 -9.02
CA ASN A 99 -2.00 -4.86 -9.46
C ASN A 99 -2.76 -4.10 -8.35
N HIS A 100 -2.09 -3.80 -7.22
CA HIS A 100 -2.67 -2.98 -6.16
C HIS A 100 -1.94 -1.64 -6.04
N GLN A 101 -2.64 -0.64 -5.53
CA GLN A 101 -2.10 0.71 -5.27
C GLN A 101 -2.15 1.09 -3.78
N ILE A 102 -2.59 0.19 -2.91
CA ILE A 102 -2.64 0.43 -1.47
C ILE A 102 -1.49 -0.33 -0.82
N ALA A 103 -0.61 0.40 -0.15
CA ALA A 103 0.52 -0.16 0.57
C ALA A 103 0.06 -1.00 1.78
N ALA A 104 0.84 -2.02 2.15
CA ALA A 104 0.54 -2.88 3.29
C ALA A 104 0.40 -2.07 4.60
N ALA A 105 1.25 -1.05 4.82
CA ALA A 105 1.19 -0.17 5.98
C ALA A 105 -0.13 0.62 6.04
N VAL A 106 -0.64 1.11 4.90
CA VAL A 106 -1.93 1.81 4.82
C VAL A 106 -3.07 0.85 5.13
N LYS A 107 -3.04 -0.39 4.62
CA LYS A 107 -4.02 -1.41 4.95
C LYS A 107 -4.06 -1.69 6.45
N GLN A 108 -2.91 -1.84 7.08
CA GLN A 108 -2.83 -2.04 8.54
C GLN A 108 -3.38 -0.83 9.31
N LYS A 109 -3.07 0.39 8.87
CA LYS A 109 -3.58 1.61 9.51
C LYS A 109 -5.11 1.74 9.38
N ILE A 110 -5.69 1.36 8.24
CA ILE A 110 -7.15 1.28 8.09
C ILE A 110 -7.75 0.37 9.16
N ALA A 111 -7.19 -0.83 9.37
CA ALA A 111 -7.68 -1.76 10.38
C ALA A 111 -7.63 -1.15 11.79
N GLN A 112 -6.52 -0.50 12.16
CA GLN A 112 -6.38 0.17 13.46
C GLN A 112 -7.46 1.25 13.65
N LEU A 113 -7.63 2.14 12.67
CA LEU A 113 -8.60 3.24 12.77
C LEU A 113 -10.06 2.74 12.82
N LEU A 114 -10.36 1.62 12.16
CA LEU A 114 -11.68 0.98 12.25
C LEU A 114 -11.94 0.41 13.65
N VAL A 115 -10.93 -0.19 14.30
CA VAL A 115 -11.02 -0.66 15.70
C VAL A 115 -11.20 0.52 16.66
N GLU A 116 -10.59 1.67 16.37
CA GLU A 116 -10.77 2.93 17.11
C GLU A 116 -12.17 3.58 16.86
N LYS A 117 -13.06 2.92 16.12
CA LYS A 117 -14.42 3.37 15.78
C LYS A 117 -14.47 4.71 15.03
N GLN A 118 -13.45 5.05 14.27
CA GLN A 118 -13.45 6.24 13.43
C GLN A 118 -14.38 6.06 12.22
N ALA A 119 -15.02 7.14 11.79
CA ALA A 119 -15.89 7.13 10.61
C ALA A 119 -15.09 6.79 9.33
N MET A 120 -15.67 6.00 8.43
CA MET A 120 -14.99 5.59 7.19
C MET A 120 -14.62 6.76 6.28
N THR A 121 -15.39 7.85 6.32
CA THR A 121 -15.10 9.10 5.62
C THR A 121 -13.86 9.78 6.14
N ASP A 122 -13.68 9.81 7.47
CA ASP A 122 -12.52 10.42 8.13
C ASP A 122 -11.26 9.61 7.88
N ILE A 123 -11.37 8.27 7.95
CA ILE A 123 -10.27 7.37 7.57
C ILE A 123 -9.85 7.60 6.12
N ALA A 124 -10.81 7.71 5.21
CA ALA A 124 -10.55 7.95 3.79
C ALA A 124 -9.83 9.29 3.57
N HIS A 125 -10.32 10.35 4.20
CA HIS A 125 -9.71 11.68 4.13
C HIS A 125 -8.29 11.70 4.69
N ARG A 126 -8.09 11.13 5.89
CA ARG A 126 -6.80 11.06 6.57
C ARG A 126 -5.75 10.30 5.75
N LEU A 127 -6.13 9.17 5.15
CA LEU A 127 -5.21 8.33 4.38
C LEU A 127 -5.15 8.69 2.88
N SER A 128 -5.83 9.74 2.44
CA SER A 128 -5.87 10.17 1.03
C SER A 128 -6.33 9.08 0.05
N ILE A 129 -7.33 8.31 0.47
CA ILE A 129 -7.96 7.24 -0.31
C ILE A 129 -9.47 7.48 -0.40
N SER A 130 -10.16 6.73 -1.27
CA SER A 130 -11.62 6.82 -1.35
C SER A 130 -12.31 6.04 -0.23
N THR A 131 -13.48 6.49 0.22
CA THR A 131 -14.34 5.76 1.16
C THR A 131 -14.67 4.35 0.66
N SER A 132 -14.90 4.20 -0.64
CA SER A 132 -15.09 2.88 -1.27
C SER A 132 -13.89 1.94 -1.06
N THR A 133 -12.67 2.48 -1.02
CA THR A 133 -11.47 1.70 -0.73
C THR A 133 -11.45 1.24 0.73
N VAL A 134 -11.86 2.12 1.68
CA VAL A 134 -11.98 1.76 3.11
C VAL A 134 -13.00 0.63 3.28
N ILE A 135 -14.21 0.76 2.69
CA ILE A 135 -15.27 -0.25 2.73
C ILE A 135 -14.79 -1.59 2.15
N ARG A 136 -14.09 -1.55 0.99
CA ARG A 136 -13.54 -2.77 0.40
C ARG A 136 -12.51 -3.45 1.32
N LYS A 137 -11.67 -2.65 1.99
CA LYS A 137 -10.68 -3.18 2.94
C LYS A 137 -11.35 -3.73 4.20
N LEU A 138 -12.40 -3.08 4.71
CA LEU A 138 -13.20 -3.61 5.81
C LEU A 138 -13.73 -5.02 5.51
N LYS A 139 -14.23 -5.26 4.28
CA LYS A 139 -14.72 -6.58 3.87
C LYS A 139 -13.61 -7.65 3.79
N GLU A 140 -12.34 -7.24 3.61
CA GLU A 140 -11.19 -8.16 3.63
C GLU A 140 -10.78 -8.56 5.05
N PHE A 141 -11.13 -7.77 6.08
CA PHE A 141 -10.88 -8.11 7.47
C PHE A 141 -11.97 -9.05 7.97
N LYS A 142 -11.58 -10.26 8.35
CA LYS A 142 -12.46 -11.19 9.05
C LYS A 142 -12.41 -10.84 10.54
N PHE A 143 -13.48 -10.27 11.05
CA PHE A 143 -13.66 -10.09 12.49
C PHE A 143 -14.33 -11.35 13.03
N GLU A 144 -13.59 -12.15 13.78
CA GLU A 144 -14.15 -13.28 14.50
C GLU A 144 -14.84 -12.76 15.75
N THR A 145 -16.17 -12.81 15.77
CA THR A 145 -16.94 -12.44 16.95
C THR A 145 -17.11 -13.69 17.81
N ASN A 146 -16.59 -13.68 19.02
CA ASN A 146 -16.81 -14.76 19.97
C ASN A 146 -18.16 -14.59 20.64
N TRP A 147 -19.18 -15.25 20.10
CA TRP A 147 -20.55 -15.22 20.61
C TRP A 147 -20.73 -15.95 21.94
N GLN A 148 -19.74 -16.71 22.39
CA GLN A 148 -19.81 -17.42 23.70
C GLN A 148 -19.53 -16.47 24.87
N ARG A 149 -19.01 -15.27 24.61
CA ARG A 149 -18.71 -14.27 25.65
C ARG A 149 -19.35 -12.94 25.26
N LEU A 150 -20.53 -12.71 25.81
CA LEU A 150 -21.20 -11.42 25.64
C LEU A 150 -20.55 -10.36 26.53
N PRO A 151 -20.49 -9.08 26.10
CA PRO A 151 -20.03 -7.99 26.93
C PRO A 151 -20.98 -7.77 28.11
N GLU A 152 -20.44 -7.31 29.25
CA GLU A 152 -21.24 -7.03 30.46
C GLU A 152 -22.30 -5.93 30.23
N ILE A 153 -22.01 -5.01 29.32
CA ILE A 153 -22.91 -3.90 28.94
C ILE A 153 -23.25 -4.04 27.48
N MET A 154 -24.53 -4.23 27.18
CA MET A 154 -25.06 -4.27 25.81
C MET A 154 -26.13 -3.19 25.66
N SER A 155 -26.05 -2.43 24.56
CA SER A 155 -27.14 -1.56 24.15
C SER A 155 -27.86 -2.17 22.95
N TRP A 156 -29.20 -2.22 23.03
CA TRP A 156 -30.03 -2.72 21.94
C TRP A 156 -30.72 -1.53 21.29
N ASP A 157 -30.69 -1.51 19.96
CA ASP A 157 -31.40 -0.52 19.16
C ASP A 157 -32.43 -1.25 18.29
N GLU A 158 -33.69 -0.79 18.31
CA GLU A 158 -34.75 -1.38 17.50
C GLU A 158 -34.65 -0.84 16.08
N TYR A 159 -34.30 -1.70 15.11
CA TYR A 159 -34.32 -1.38 13.71
C TYR A 159 -35.60 -1.88 13.04
N ARG A 160 -36.48 -0.96 12.64
CA ARG A 160 -37.72 -1.32 11.95
C ARG A 160 -37.47 -1.40 10.44
N PHE A 161 -37.45 -2.61 9.90
CA PHE A 161 -37.44 -2.81 8.44
C PHE A 161 -38.79 -2.33 7.86
N LYS A 162 -38.82 -1.22 7.16
CA LYS A 162 -39.93 -0.94 6.25
C LYS A 162 -39.78 -1.84 5.03
N LYS A 163 -40.68 -2.80 4.84
CA LYS A 163 -40.84 -3.48 3.54
C LYS A 163 -41.09 -2.40 2.48
N GLY A 164 -40.15 -2.24 1.56
CA GLY A 164 -40.37 -1.43 0.36
C GLY A 164 -41.53 -2.00 -0.43
N ARG A 165 -42.42 -1.11 -0.88
CA ARG A 165 -43.42 -1.40 -1.90
C ARG A 165 -42.73 -1.55 -3.25
#